data_39c9c5bbfdaebb2768219b2916978886
#
_entry.id   39c9c5bbfdaebb2768219b2916978886
#
_cell.length_a   1.000
_cell.length_b   1.000
_cell.length_c   1.000
_cell.angle_alpha   90.00
_cell.angle_beta   90.00
_cell.angle_gamma   90.00
#
_symmetry.space_group_name_H-M   'P 1'
#
loop_
_entity.id
_entity.type
_entity.pdbx_description
1 polymer ?
#
loop_
_entity_poly.entity_id
_entity_poly.type
_entity_poly.pdbx_seq_one_letter_code
_entity_poly.pdbx_strand_id
1 'polypeptide(L)'
;MKTFYLSLWAAVLLCISALSGAAQEPMLSIFKENYGTTGIPLNAKPDWDTNDASFQISVRFNAFQNIGGKHWEMFLAYSQLSIWDAYRPSNPFKSNIYAPGVYLYHPFTRDAWGIKSDILMGVEHRSNGLASHDSRSINFAFVALTQRFGSCFTGQLVGRFGVGSIGNKVSLEMFNRYQGYVHVALCLHTPDRRFMATATADPLFNGAIPANLGAELAFRLTRRADWFYLIARYHYGYDEYQLESATEGVFLKHMVRFGLAVQPSILSHKLFF
;
A
#
# COMPACT_ATOMS: atom_id res chain seq x y z
N MET A 1 28.09 4.48 -7.29
CA MET A 1 26.66 4.53 -6.95
C MET A 1 25.79 3.57 -7.80
N LYS A 2 25.94 3.51 -9.14
CA LYS A 2 25.10 2.61 -10.01
C LYS A 2 25.21 1.11 -9.65
N THR A 3 26.36 0.63 -9.22
CA THR A 3 26.57 -0.79 -8.82
C THR A 3 25.91 -1.19 -7.50
N PHE A 4 25.72 -0.24 -6.58
CA PHE A 4 25.09 -0.51 -5.30
C PHE A 4 23.58 -0.78 -5.43
N TYR A 5 22.90 -0.11 -6.35
CA TYR A 5 21.46 -0.31 -6.58
C TYR A 5 21.15 -1.63 -7.29
N LEU A 6 22.01 -2.07 -8.22
CA LEU A 6 21.85 -3.38 -8.88
C LEU A 6 22.01 -4.54 -7.91
N SER A 7 22.93 -4.44 -6.95
CA SER A 7 23.14 -5.49 -5.93
C SER A 7 22.00 -5.58 -4.93
N LEU A 8 21.34 -4.45 -4.60
CA LEU A 8 20.18 -4.45 -3.72
C LEU A 8 18.95 -5.10 -4.38
N TRP A 9 18.72 -4.83 -5.65
CA TRP A 9 17.64 -5.46 -6.43
C TRP A 9 17.86 -6.97 -6.64
N ALA A 10 19.11 -7.39 -6.89
CA ALA A 10 19.47 -8.81 -7.02
C ALA A 10 19.28 -9.56 -5.69
N ALA A 11 19.61 -8.93 -4.55
CA ALA A 11 19.40 -9.53 -3.24
C ALA A 11 17.91 -9.68 -2.89
N VAL A 12 17.08 -8.70 -3.22
CA VAL A 12 15.62 -8.77 -3.01
C VAL A 12 14.99 -9.86 -3.89
N LEU A 13 15.41 -9.99 -5.14
CA LEU A 13 14.93 -11.04 -6.05
C LEU A 13 15.41 -12.45 -5.64
N LEU A 14 16.62 -12.59 -5.13
CA LEU A 14 17.17 -13.86 -4.63
C LEU A 14 16.48 -14.34 -3.34
N CYS A 15 16.08 -13.43 -2.45
CA CYS A 15 15.31 -13.79 -1.24
C CYS A 15 13.90 -14.32 -1.55
N ILE A 16 13.32 -13.93 -2.69
CA ILE A 16 11.97 -14.36 -3.11
C ILE A 16 11.97 -15.80 -3.67
N SER A 17 13.09 -16.28 -4.20
CA SER A 17 13.15 -17.57 -4.90
C SER A 17 13.46 -18.80 -4.02
N ALA A 18 13.79 -18.62 -2.74
CA ALA A 18 14.32 -19.70 -1.88
C ALA A 18 13.27 -20.40 -0.97
N LEU A 19 11.98 -20.11 -1.10
CA LEU A 19 10.97 -20.50 -0.10
C LEU A 19 9.80 -21.31 -0.68
N SER A 20 10.09 -22.48 -1.22
CA SER A 20 9.06 -23.47 -1.52
C SER A 20 9.30 -24.75 -0.70
N GLY A 21 8.56 -24.89 0.39
CA GLY A 21 8.53 -26.11 1.19
C GLY A 21 7.65 -26.02 2.43
N ALA A 22 6.49 -26.68 2.40
CA ALA A 22 5.62 -27.14 3.48
C ALA A 22 4.95 -26.09 4.39
N ALA A 23 3.64 -25.98 4.30
CA ALA A 23 2.61 -25.71 5.35
C ALA A 23 2.82 -24.61 6.42
N GLN A 24 3.96 -24.00 6.53
CA GLN A 24 4.23 -22.87 7.42
C GLN A 24 4.49 -21.63 6.56
N GLU A 25 3.80 -20.51 6.85
CA GLU A 25 4.07 -19.24 6.18
C GLU A 25 5.58 -18.94 6.24
N PRO A 26 6.20 -18.55 5.13
CA PRO A 26 7.62 -18.27 5.11
C PRO A 26 7.95 -17.13 6.10
N MET A 27 9.12 -17.21 6.74
CA MET A 27 9.58 -16.21 7.70
C MET A 27 9.61 -14.81 7.09
N LEU A 28 9.92 -14.70 5.80
CA LEU A 28 9.93 -13.45 5.04
C LEU A 28 8.95 -13.57 3.86
N SER A 29 8.06 -12.61 3.70
CA SER A 29 7.07 -12.57 2.62
C SER A 29 6.68 -11.14 2.24
N ILE A 30 5.84 -11.00 1.21
CA ILE A 30 5.30 -9.71 0.78
C ILE A 30 4.16 -9.31 1.72
N PHE A 31 4.13 -8.04 2.14
CA PHE A 31 3.06 -7.49 2.97
C PHE A 31 2.03 -6.72 2.14
N LYS A 32 2.36 -5.53 1.68
CA LYS A 32 1.58 -4.78 0.71
C LYS A 32 2.03 -5.16 -0.70
N GLU A 33 1.30 -4.75 -1.70
CA GLU A 33 1.69 -4.94 -3.08
C GLU A 33 3.04 -4.26 -3.39
N ASN A 34 3.92 -4.98 -4.08
CA ASN A 34 5.15 -4.41 -4.63
C ASN A 34 4.91 -4.04 -6.09
N TYR A 35 5.12 -2.80 -6.47
CA TYR A 35 4.85 -2.34 -7.83
C TYR A 35 5.83 -1.30 -8.34
N GLY A 36 5.87 -1.16 -9.66
CA GLY A 36 6.48 -0.05 -10.36
C GLY A 36 5.53 0.42 -11.46
N THR A 37 5.20 1.70 -11.46
CA THR A 37 4.27 2.32 -12.40
C THR A 37 4.82 3.61 -12.97
N THR A 38 4.35 3.99 -14.16
CA THR A 38 4.49 5.33 -14.72
C THR A 38 3.11 5.95 -14.90
N GLY A 39 3.00 7.27 -14.76
CA GLY A 39 1.74 7.98 -14.75
C GLY A 39 1.74 9.28 -15.52
N ILE A 40 0.54 9.62 -15.98
CA ILE A 40 0.21 10.88 -16.61
C ILE A 40 -0.96 11.54 -15.88
N PRO A 41 -0.96 12.88 -15.72
CA PRO A 41 -2.08 13.61 -15.19
C PRO A 41 -3.24 13.67 -16.19
N LEU A 42 -4.48 13.71 -15.68
CA LEU A 42 -5.67 13.96 -16.49
C LEU A 42 -6.18 15.40 -16.36
N ASN A 43 -5.73 16.15 -15.36
CA ASN A 43 -6.10 17.54 -15.09
C ASN A 43 -5.02 18.55 -15.47
N ALA A 44 -3.95 18.10 -16.11
CA ALA A 44 -2.88 18.92 -16.64
C ALA A 44 -2.37 18.35 -17.97
N LYS A 45 -1.64 19.16 -18.76
CA LYS A 45 -0.99 18.65 -19.96
C LYS A 45 0.14 17.69 -19.55
N PRO A 46 0.18 16.45 -20.09
CA PRO A 46 1.30 15.55 -19.86
C PRO A 46 2.61 16.12 -20.44
N ASP A 47 3.61 16.25 -19.57
CA ASP A 47 4.97 16.68 -19.94
C ASP A 47 5.99 16.14 -18.93
N TRP A 48 7.24 16.60 -19.06
CA TRP A 48 8.35 16.17 -18.20
C TRP A 48 8.15 16.52 -16.72
N ASP A 49 7.39 17.58 -16.43
CA ASP A 49 7.17 18.10 -15.08
C ASP A 49 5.93 17.52 -14.42
N THR A 50 4.98 17.03 -15.21
CA THR A 50 3.69 16.55 -14.74
C THR A 50 3.57 15.03 -14.72
N ASN A 51 4.36 14.32 -15.52
CA ASN A 51 4.46 12.88 -15.52
C ASN A 51 5.37 12.41 -14.38
N ASP A 52 5.00 11.30 -13.75
CA ASP A 52 5.80 10.70 -12.69
C ASP A 52 5.97 9.17 -12.88
N ALA A 53 6.91 8.62 -12.14
CA ALA A 53 6.97 7.19 -11.85
C ALA A 53 6.74 6.98 -10.37
N SER A 54 6.07 5.90 -10.02
CA SER A 54 5.83 5.53 -8.63
C SER A 54 6.17 4.08 -8.42
N PHE A 55 6.81 3.76 -7.30
CA PHE A 55 7.03 2.37 -6.91
C PHE A 55 6.86 2.16 -5.42
N GLN A 56 6.45 0.96 -5.07
CA GLN A 56 6.35 0.49 -3.68
C GLN A 56 7.09 -0.82 -3.50
N ILE A 57 7.81 -0.91 -2.41
CA ILE A 57 8.41 -2.14 -1.91
C ILE A 57 7.86 -2.38 -0.51
N SER A 58 7.37 -3.60 -0.26
CA SER A 58 6.80 -3.97 1.03
C SER A 58 7.15 -5.40 1.36
N VAL A 59 7.68 -5.61 2.56
CA VAL A 59 8.05 -6.91 3.08
C VAL A 59 7.55 -7.07 4.51
N ARG A 60 7.26 -8.31 4.90
CA ARG A 60 6.95 -8.67 6.28
C ARG A 60 7.86 -9.77 6.78
N PHE A 61 8.14 -9.74 8.05
CA PHE A 61 8.82 -10.77 8.82
C PHE A 61 7.83 -11.38 9.81
N ASN A 62 7.47 -12.65 9.63
CA ASN A 62 6.54 -13.38 10.48
C ASN A 62 7.26 -13.77 11.77
N ALA A 63 7.01 -12.99 12.84
CA ALA A 63 7.69 -13.17 14.12
C ALA A 63 7.07 -14.30 14.93
N PHE A 64 5.74 -14.36 14.99
CA PHE A 64 5.02 -15.37 15.76
C PHE A 64 3.78 -15.82 14.99
N GLN A 65 3.58 -17.13 14.91
CA GLN A 65 2.44 -17.76 14.26
C GLN A 65 1.70 -18.64 15.26
N ASN A 66 0.39 -18.75 15.06
CA ASN A 66 -0.50 -19.57 15.88
C ASN A 66 -0.39 -19.31 17.40
N ILE A 67 -0.35 -18.03 17.79
CA ILE A 67 -0.18 -17.62 19.18
C ILE A 67 -1.32 -18.22 20.03
N GLY A 68 -0.95 -18.95 21.06
CA GLY A 68 -1.88 -19.60 21.97
C GLY A 68 -2.79 -20.66 21.33
N GLY A 69 -2.42 -21.22 20.16
CA GLY A 69 -3.26 -22.19 19.43
C GLY A 69 -4.53 -21.60 18.81
N LYS A 70 -4.61 -20.25 18.68
CA LYS A 70 -5.81 -19.52 18.26
C LYS A 70 -5.68 -18.86 16.89
N HIS A 71 -4.73 -19.27 16.07
CA HIS A 71 -4.48 -18.72 14.72
C HIS A 71 -4.17 -17.22 14.69
N TRP A 72 -3.74 -16.62 15.80
CA TRP A 72 -3.19 -15.27 15.82
C TRP A 72 -1.78 -15.28 15.27
N GLU A 73 -1.49 -14.33 14.40
CA GLU A 73 -0.16 -14.10 13.84
C GLU A 73 0.32 -12.70 14.21
N MET A 74 1.58 -12.57 14.61
CA MET A 74 2.23 -11.29 14.79
C MET A 74 3.41 -11.18 13.84
N PHE A 75 3.52 -10.07 13.15
CA PHE A 75 4.60 -9.81 12.22
C PHE A 75 5.07 -8.36 12.25
N LEU A 76 6.30 -8.15 11.86
CA LEU A 76 6.88 -6.87 11.58
C LEU A 76 6.79 -6.64 10.07
N ALA A 77 6.52 -5.43 9.64
CA ALA A 77 6.59 -5.11 8.22
C ALA A 77 7.26 -3.76 7.98
N TYR A 78 7.83 -3.64 6.80
CA TYR A 78 8.36 -2.41 6.28
C TYR A 78 7.82 -2.18 4.88
N SER A 79 7.34 -0.97 4.64
CA SER A 79 6.93 -0.52 3.31
C SER A 79 7.66 0.76 2.96
N GLN A 80 8.05 0.88 1.71
CA GLN A 80 8.59 2.12 1.15
C GLN A 80 7.81 2.45 -0.10
N LEU A 81 7.27 3.65 -0.14
CA LEU A 81 6.57 4.21 -1.28
C LEU A 81 7.37 5.40 -1.79
N SER A 82 7.66 5.45 -3.08
CA SER A 82 8.46 6.51 -3.68
C SER A 82 7.77 7.05 -4.93
N ILE A 83 7.79 8.38 -5.07
CA ILE A 83 7.50 9.07 -6.33
C ILE A 83 8.83 9.59 -6.90
N TRP A 84 8.98 9.37 -8.16
CA TRP A 84 10.18 9.65 -8.90
C TRP A 84 9.85 10.52 -10.13
N ASP A 85 10.44 11.71 -10.21
CA ASP A 85 10.39 12.58 -11.39
C ASP A 85 11.32 12.01 -12.47
N ALA A 86 11.04 10.78 -12.90
CA ALA A 86 11.89 9.99 -13.79
C ALA A 86 12.11 10.65 -15.16
N TYR A 87 11.27 11.58 -15.52
CA TYR A 87 11.29 12.25 -16.81
C TYR A 87 12.01 13.60 -16.79
N ARG A 88 12.32 14.15 -15.61
CA ARG A 88 13.05 15.40 -15.45
C ARG A 88 14.56 15.22 -15.60
N PRO A 89 15.29 16.26 -16.02
CA PRO A 89 16.75 16.26 -15.93
C PRO A 89 17.20 15.91 -14.50
N SER A 90 18.27 15.10 -14.38
CA SER A 90 18.79 14.58 -13.10
C SER A 90 17.87 13.59 -12.35
N ASN A 91 16.67 13.30 -12.84
CA ASN A 91 15.75 12.28 -12.34
C ASN A 91 15.62 12.28 -10.80
N PRO A 92 15.22 13.38 -10.16
CA PRO A 92 15.16 13.45 -8.70
C PRO A 92 14.01 12.59 -8.15
N PHE A 93 14.19 12.05 -6.95
CA PHE A 93 13.05 11.57 -6.17
C PHE A 93 12.27 12.78 -5.67
N LYS A 94 10.98 12.80 -5.98
CA LYS A 94 10.07 13.82 -5.53
C LYS A 94 9.69 13.60 -4.06
N SER A 95 9.42 12.34 -3.71
CA SER A 95 8.93 11.97 -2.40
C SER A 95 9.27 10.53 -2.05
N ASN A 96 9.52 10.29 -0.77
CA ASN A 96 9.66 8.96 -0.21
C ASN A 96 8.85 8.87 1.09
N ILE A 97 8.14 7.77 1.27
CA ILE A 97 7.50 7.43 2.54
C ILE A 97 8.07 6.11 3.03
N TYR A 98 8.59 6.13 4.23
CA TYR A 98 9.11 4.97 4.95
C TYR A 98 8.11 4.57 6.03
N ALA A 99 7.64 3.33 5.99
CA ALA A 99 6.55 2.87 6.84
C ALA A 99 6.87 1.52 7.53
N PRO A 100 7.70 1.51 8.58
CA PRO A 100 7.82 0.36 9.47
C PRO A 100 6.59 0.23 10.37
N GLY A 101 6.23 -1.00 10.71
CA GLY A 101 5.10 -1.26 11.60
C GLY A 101 5.10 -2.64 12.24
N VAL A 102 4.23 -2.80 13.23
CA VAL A 102 3.96 -4.04 13.94
C VAL A 102 2.49 -4.38 13.78
N TYR A 103 2.19 -5.64 13.48
CA TYR A 103 0.86 -6.05 13.08
C TYR A 103 0.44 -7.35 13.76
N LEU A 104 -0.87 -7.44 14.03
CA LEU A 104 -1.56 -8.64 14.49
C LEU A 104 -2.63 -9.00 13.48
N TYR A 105 -2.65 -10.24 13.05
CA TYR A 105 -3.61 -10.80 12.11
C TYR A 105 -4.36 -11.97 12.73
N HIS A 106 -5.65 -12.06 12.42
CA HIS A 106 -6.47 -13.21 12.82
C HIS A 106 -7.53 -13.52 11.76
N PRO A 107 -7.54 -14.73 11.19
CA PRO A 107 -8.63 -15.21 10.36
C PRO A 107 -9.79 -15.72 11.23
N PHE A 108 -11.01 -15.33 10.93
CA PHE A 108 -12.20 -15.91 11.52
C PHE A 108 -12.57 -17.19 10.78
N THR A 109 -12.51 -18.33 11.46
CA THR A 109 -12.69 -19.66 10.84
C THR A 109 -14.15 -20.07 10.67
N ARG A 110 -15.11 -19.29 11.13
CA ARG A 110 -16.54 -19.60 11.00
C ARG A 110 -17.29 -18.43 10.39
N ASP A 111 -17.96 -18.74 9.30
CA ASP A 111 -19.08 -17.94 8.88
C ASP A 111 -20.33 -18.82 8.67
N ALA A 112 -21.46 -18.34 9.20
CA ALA A 112 -22.74 -18.98 9.02
C ALA A 112 -23.33 -18.77 7.59
N TRP A 113 -22.66 -17.95 6.74
CA TRP A 113 -23.18 -17.41 5.47
C TRP A 113 -22.23 -17.60 4.29
N GLY A 114 -21.16 -18.38 4.41
CA GLY A 114 -20.12 -18.51 3.37
C GLY A 114 -19.25 -17.27 3.23
N ILE A 115 -19.23 -16.39 4.24
CA ILE A 115 -18.40 -15.17 4.31
C ILE A 115 -17.14 -15.49 5.10
N LYS A 116 -15.98 -15.40 4.46
CA LYS A 116 -14.70 -15.50 5.15
C LYS A 116 -14.24 -14.12 5.59
N SER A 117 -14.05 -13.96 6.89
CA SER A 117 -13.62 -12.69 7.48
C SER A 117 -12.25 -12.83 8.09
N ASP A 118 -11.50 -11.74 8.12
CA ASP A 118 -10.28 -11.61 8.92
C ASP A 118 -10.13 -10.18 9.44
N ILE A 119 -9.34 -10.03 10.48
CA ILE A 119 -8.96 -8.76 11.07
C ILE A 119 -7.45 -8.62 11.04
N LEU A 120 -6.99 -7.45 10.66
CA LEU A 120 -5.61 -7.01 10.76
C LEU A 120 -5.58 -5.73 11.59
N MET A 121 -4.79 -5.74 12.65
CA MET A 121 -4.58 -4.57 13.51
C MET A 121 -3.10 -4.22 13.49
N GLY A 122 -2.76 -2.95 13.58
CA GLY A 122 -1.36 -2.58 13.60
C GLY A 122 -1.10 -1.16 14.08
N VAL A 123 0.19 -0.93 14.35
CA VAL A 123 0.75 0.40 14.55
C VAL A 123 1.80 0.60 13.48
N GLU A 124 1.67 1.68 12.72
CA GLU A 124 2.57 2.03 11.62
C GLU A 124 3.16 3.43 11.85
N HIS A 125 4.46 3.55 11.69
CA HIS A 125 5.15 4.82 11.60
C HIS A 125 5.32 5.19 10.15
N ARG A 126 4.94 6.40 9.75
CA ARG A 126 5.25 6.94 8.41
C ARG A 126 6.14 8.14 8.54
N SER A 127 7.21 8.21 7.74
CA SER A 127 8.11 9.35 7.69
C SER A 127 8.64 9.57 6.28
N ASN A 128 8.99 10.83 5.98
CA ASN A 128 9.60 11.20 4.71
C ASN A 128 11.14 10.99 4.69
N GLY A 129 11.75 10.66 5.83
CA GLY A 129 13.19 10.42 5.95
C GLY A 129 14.07 11.68 5.85
N LEU A 130 13.47 12.87 5.86
CA LEU A 130 14.21 14.13 5.86
C LEU A 130 14.56 14.57 7.27
N ALA A 131 15.50 15.50 7.38
CA ALA A 131 16.00 16.05 8.65
C ALA A 131 15.47 17.47 8.91
N SER A 132 15.61 17.94 10.14
CA SER A 132 15.32 19.30 10.57
C SER A 132 13.87 19.74 10.27
N HIS A 133 13.69 20.96 9.74
CA HIS A 133 12.36 21.54 9.46
C HIS A 133 11.61 20.83 8.32
N ASP A 134 12.29 20.07 7.48
CA ASP A 134 11.67 19.29 6.39
C ASP A 134 11.21 17.91 6.84
N SER A 135 11.58 17.49 8.05
CA SER A 135 11.18 16.20 8.62
C SER A 135 9.66 16.18 8.84
N ARG A 136 9.00 15.15 8.31
CA ARG A 136 7.58 14.88 8.53
C ARG A 136 7.41 13.43 8.93
N SER A 137 6.68 13.22 10.00
CA SER A 137 6.34 11.87 10.45
C SER A 137 5.01 11.83 11.18
N ILE A 138 4.35 10.68 11.12
CA ILE A 138 3.12 10.39 11.83
C ILE A 138 3.14 8.95 12.31
N ASN A 139 2.58 8.71 13.51
CA ASN A 139 2.27 7.39 13.99
C ASN A 139 0.76 7.22 14.03
N PHE A 140 0.27 6.08 13.59
CA PHE A 140 -1.14 5.76 13.70
C PHE A 140 -1.34 4.28 13.99
N ALA A 141 -2.39 3.98 14.74
CA ALA A 141 -2.96 2.66 14.85
C ALA A 141 -4.06 2.50 13.81
N PHE A 142 -4.25 1.29 13.33
CA PHE A 142 -5.38 0.97 12.46
C PHE A 142 -5.97 -0.40 12.77
N VAL A 143 -7.22 -0.56 12.34
CA VAL A 143 -7.93 -1.84 12.32
C VAL A 143 -8.52 -2.00 10.92
N ALA A 144 -8.18 -3.09 10.25
CA ALA A 144 -8.73 -3.48 8.96
C ALA A 144 -9.57 -4.73 9.12
N LEU A 145 -10.82 -4.67 8.68
CA LEU A 145 -11.71 -5.81 8.57
C LEU A 145 -11.85 -6.17 7.09
N THR A 146 -11.48 -7.38 6.74
CA THR A 146 -11.64 -7.92 5.38
C THR A 146 -12.72 -8.97 5.36
N GLN A 147 -13.62 -8.88 4.38
CA GLN A 147 -14.69 -9.85 4.16
C GLN A 147 -14.65 -10.35 2.71
N ARG A 148 -14.71 -11.67 2.54
CA ARG A 148 -14.75 -12.32 1.23
C ARG A 148 -16.09 -13.00 1.07
N PHE A 149 -16.79 -12.60 0.01
CA PHE A 149 -18.13 -13.08 -0.33
C PHE A 149 -18.01 -14.03 -1.54
N GLY A 150 -18.22 -15.30 -1.29
CA GLY A 150 -18.02 -16.31 -2.32
C GLY A 150 -16.57 -16.35 -2.84
N SER A 151 -16.40 -16.60 -4.13
CA SER A 151 -15.10 -16.77 -4.80
C SER A 151 -14.62 -15.55 -5.60
N CYS A 152 -15.41 -14.48 -5.65
CA CYS A 152 -15.18 -13.39 -6.62
C CYS A 152 -15.24 -11.98 -6.03
N PHE A 153 -15.65 -11.81 -4.77
CA PHE A 153 -15.80 -10.48 -4.19
C PHE A 153 -15.12 -10.38 -2.82
N THR A 154 -14.37 -9.29 -2.61
CA THR A 154 -13.73 -8.96 -1.33
C THR A 154 -14.01 -7.50 -1.01
N GLY A 155 -14.47 -7.25 0.22
CA GLY A 155 -14.58 -5.92 0.78
C GLY A 155 -13.59 -5.72 1.92
N GLN A 156 -13.03 -4.53 2.07
CA GLN A 156 -12.15 -4.17 3.19
C GLN A 156 -12.57 -2.80 3.75
N LEU A 157 -12.69 -2.73 5.07
CA LEU A 157 -12.91 -1.50 5.80
C LEU A 157 -11.76 -1.29 6.77
N VAL A 158 -11.15 -0.11 6.74
CA VAL A 158 -10.03 0.24 7.61
C VAL A 158 -10.35 1.51 8.39
N GLY A 159 -10.24 1.44 9.71
CA GLY A 159 -10.24 2.61 10.59
C GLY A 159 -8.81 2.97 10.98
N ARG A 160 -8.46 4.26 10.90
CA ARG A 160 -7.14 4.81 11.23
C ARG A 160 -7.25 5.77 12.39
N PHE A 161 -6.35 5.66 13.36
CA PHE A 161 -6.34 6.47 14.58
C PHE A 161 -4.94 7.02 14.82
N GLY A 162 -4.78 8.32 14.90
CA GLY A 162 -3.48 8.93 15.23
C GLY A 162 -3.04 8.60 16.66
N VAL A 163 -1.80 8.18 16.82
CA VAL A 163 -1.21 7.75 18.11
C VAL A 163 -0.16 8.74 18.61
N GLY A 164 -0.04 9.91 17.99
CA GLY A 164 0.94 10.93 18.31
C GLY A 164 1.91 11.18 17.15
N SER A 165 2.58 12.32 17.19
CA SER A 165 3.61 12.70 16.23
C SER A 165 4.95 12.83 16.93
N ILE A 166 6.00 12.29 16.30
CA ILE A 166 7.40 12.48 16.71
C ILE A 166 8.03 13.42 15.67
N GLY A 167 8.60 14.54 16.12
CA GLY A 167 9.27 15.49 15.23
C GLY A 167 8.41 16.68 14.78
N ASN A 168 8.81 17.37 13.71
CA ASN A 168 8.07 18.48 13.11
C ASN A 168 6.77 17.96 12.51
N LYS A 169 5.70 18.31 13.14
CA LYS A 169 4.38 17.71 13.12
C LYS A 169 3.71 17.90 11.76
N VAL A 170 3.51 16.81 11.03
CA VAL A 170 2.22 16.72 10.33
C VAL A 170 1.19 16.72 11.47
N SER A 171 0.42 17.78 11.60
CA SER A 171 -0.61 17.81 12.61
C SER A 171 -1.57 16.66 12.29
N LEU A 172 -2.09 16.01 13.31
CA LEU A 172 -3.16 15.03 13.17
C LEU A 172 -4.30 15.58 12.31
N GLU A 173 -4.49 16.90 12.35
CA GLU A 173 -5.41 17.67 11.53
C GLU A 173 -5.09 17.59 10.03
N MET A 174 -3.82 17.72 9.62
CA MET A 174 -3.44 17.58 8.20
C MET A 174 -3.63 16.15 7.69
N PHE A 175 -3.26 15.15 8.50
CA PHE A 175 -3.51 13.75 8.13
C PHE A 175 -5.00 13.51 7.90
N ASN A 176 -5.86 13.98 8.82
CA ASN A 176 -7.29 13.82 8.74
C ASN A 176 -7.91 14.58 7.58
N ARG A 177 -7.35 15.74 7.26
CA ARG A 177 -7.82 16.59 6.16
C ARG A 177 -7.53 16.00 4.78
N TYR A 178 -6.43 15.26 4.62
CA TYR A 178 -5.94 14.83 3.32
C TYR A 178 -5.96 13.32 3.09
N GLN A 179 -5.89 12.52 4.15
CA GLN A 179 -5.90 11.05 4.04
C GLN A 179 -7.14 10.40 4.66
N GLY A 180 -7.79 11.06 5.62
CA GLY A 180 -9.00 10.56 6.26
C GLY A 180 -8.76 9.44 7.29
N TYR A 181 -9.77 9.27 8.15
CA TYR A 181 -9.77 8.23 9.22
C TYR A 181 -10.21 6.85 8.72
N VAL A 182 -10.90 6.80 7.61
CA VAL A 182 -11.53 5.59 7.10
C VAL A 182 -11.06 5.33 5.68
N HIS A 183 -10.78 4.06 5.38
CA HIS A 183 -10.53 3.59 4.03
C HIS A 183 -11.47 2.44 3.71
N VAL A 184 -12.08 2.48 2.55
CA VAL A 184 -12.95 1.42 2.03
C VAL A 184 -12.38 0.91 0.73
N ALA A 185 -12.28 -0.41 0.58
CA ALA A 185 -11.90 -1.03 -0.68
C ALA A 185 -12.88 -2.14 -1.05
N LEU A 186 -13.23 -2.21 -2.33
CA LEU A 186 -14.06 -3.26 -2.92
C LEU A 186 -13.29 -3.86 -4.08
N CYS A 187 -13.12 -5.17 -4.08
CA CYS A 187 -12.40 -5.90 -5.11
C CYS A 187 -13.29 -6.99 -5.70
N LEU A 188 -13.51 -6.92 -7.01
CA LEU A 188 -14.10 -7.98 -7.83
C LEU A 188 -12.96 -8.72 -8.53
N HIS A 189 -13.00 -10.04 -8.54
CA HIS A 189 -11.98 -10.84 -9.20
C HIS A 189 -12.55 -12.15 -9.78
N THR A 190 -11.89 -12.66 -10.80
CA THR A 190 -12.19 -14.02 -11.28
C THR A 190 -11.80 -15.06 -10.21
N PRO A 191 -12.45 -16.25 -10.18
CA PRO A 191 -12.14 -17.27 -9.19
C PRO A 191 -10.64 -17.68 -9.19
N ASP A 192 -10.02 -17.67 -10.35
CA ASP A 192 -8.58 -17.94 -10.52
C ASP A 192 -7.71 -16.69 -10.29
N ARG A 193 -8.30 -15.53 -9.95
CA ARG A 193 -7.63 -14.24 -9.76
C ARG A 193 -6.79 -13.78 -10.96
N ARG A 194 -7.15 -14.23 -12.15
CA ARG A 194 -6.47 -13.78 -13.36
C ARG A 194 -6.78 -12.32 -13.68
N PHE A 195 -7.99 -11.90 -13.40
CA PHE A 195 -8.44 -10.52 -13.53
C PHE A 195 -8.99 -10.03 -12.20
N MET A 196 -8.58 -8.82 -11.79
CA MET A 196 -9.09 -8.15 -10.60
C MET A 196 -9.41 -6.69 -10.93
N ALA A 197 -10.50 -6.19 -10.35
CA ALA A 197 -10.90 -4.79 -10.41
C ALA A 197 -11.15 -4.32 -8.97
N THR A 198 -10.41 -3.32 -8.53
CA THR A 198 -10.51 -2.76 -7.18
C THR A 198 -10.95 -1.31 -7.27
N ALA A 199 -11.87 -0.91 -6.42
CA ALA A 199 -12.24 0.48 -6.18
C ALA A 199 -11.97 0.83 -4.72
N THR A 200 -11.42 2.03 -4.47
CA THR A 200 -11.11 2.51 -3.11
C THR A 200 -11.67 3.90 -2.89
N ALA A 201 -12.00 4.19 -1.63
CA ALA A 201 -12.42 5.51 -1.20
C ALA A 201 -11.89 5.79 0.22
N ASP A 202 -11.33 6.99 0.41
CA ASP A 202 -10.97 7.56 1.70
C ASP A 202 -11.85 8.79 1.95
N PRO A 203 -12.98 8.68 2.69
CA PRO A 203 -13.83 9.82 3.02
C PRO A 203 -13.07 10.90 3.81
N LEU A 204 -13.24 12.17 3.42
CA LEU A 204 -12.58 13.32 4.01
C LEU A 204 -13.63 14.23 4.67
N PHE A 205 -13.61 14.31 5.99
CA PHE A 205 -14.62 15.05 6.73
C PHE A 205 -14.35 16.57 6.82
N ASN A 206 -13.09 16.99 6.59
CA ASN A 206 -12.64 18.39 6.67
C ASN A 206 -11.88 18.81 5.40
N GLY A 207 -12.01 18.08 4.32
CA GLY A 207 -11.32 18.34 3.05
C GLY A 207 -12.12 19.24 2.11
N ALA A 208 -11.45 19.83 1.12
CA ALA A 208 -12.11 20.56 0.03
C ALA A 208 -12.82 19.61 -0.97
N ILE A 209 -12.53 18.31 -0.90
CA ILE A 209 -13.22 17.27 -1.67
C ILE A 209 -13.82 16.23 -0.70
N PRO A 210 -14.88 15.51 -1.10
CA PRO A 210 -15.55 14.58 -0.19
C PRO A 210 -14.75 13.29 0.10
N ALA A 211 -13.90 12.88 -0.81
CA ALA A 211 -13.07 11.67 -0.65
C ALA A 211 -11.89 11.65 -1.63
N ASN A 212 -10.82 10.96 -1.24
CA ASN A 212 -9.86 10.44 -2.22
C ASN A 212 -10.45 9.17 -2.83
N LEU A 213 -10.32 9.03 -4.14
CA LEU A 213 -10.87 7.89 -4.89
C LEU A 213 -9.75 7.18 -5.66
N GLY A 214 -9.79 5.87 -5.64
CA GLY A 214 -8.88 5.04 -6.40
C GLY A 214 -9.62 3.95 -7.18
N ALA A 215 -9.04 3.54 -8.30
CA ALA A 215 -9.44 2.33 -9.01
C ALA A 215 -8.20 1.62 -9.55
N GLU A 216 -8.22 0.30 -9.54
CA GLU A 216 -7.16 -0.53 -10.10
C GLU A 216 -7.76 -1.66 -10.93
N LEU A 217 -7.21 -1.87 -12.10
CA LEU A 217 -7.38 -3.08 -12.88
C LEU A 217 -6.07 -3.85 -12.86
N ALA A 218 -6.13 -5.13 -12.51
CA ALA A 218 -4.96 -6.00 -12.49
C ALA A 218 -5.20 -7.26 -13.31
N PHE A 219 -4.25 -7.57 -14.18
CA PHE A 219 -4.29 -8.74 -15.06
C PHE A 219 -3.04 -9.60 -14.83
N ARG A 220 -3.23 -10.85 -14.43
CA ARG A 220 -2.15 -11.80 -14.23
C ARG A 220 -1.52 -12.21 -15.55
N LEU A 221 -0.23 -11.88 -15.72
CA LEU A 221 0.48 -12.06 -16.99
C LEU A 221 0.72 -13.52 -17.33
N THR A 222 0.89 -14.39 -16.35
CA THR A 222 1.20 -15.80 -16.58
C THR A 222 0.43 -16.70 -15.62
N ARG A 223 0.06 -17.89 -16.08
CA ARG A 223 -0.56 -18.93 -15.25
C ARG A 223 0.44 -19.62 -14.31
N ARG A 224 1.74 -19.51 -14.59
CA ARG A 224 2.80 -20.13 -13.78
C ARG A 224 3.20 -19.31 -12.56
N ALA A 225 2.97 -17.99 -12.61
CA ALA A 225 3.26 -17.08 -11.50
C ALA A 225 1.95 -16.37 -11.11
N ASP A 226 1.34 -16.80 -10.04
CA ASP A 226 0.06 -16.29 -9.53
C ASP A 226 0.19 -14.96 -8.79
N TRP A 227 1.41 -14.44 -8.70
CA TRP A 227 1.79 -13.22 -7.98
C TRP A 227 2.17 -12.05 -8.90
N PHE A 228 2.27 -12.23 -10.25
CA PHE A 228 2.78 -11.20 -11.17
C PHE A 228 1.69 -10.65 -12.09
N TYR A 229 1.47 -9.34 -12.02
CA TYR A 229 0.36 -8.65 -12.66
C TYR A 229 0.81 -7.45 -13.48
N LEU A 230 0.13 -7.23 -14.61
CA LEU A 230 0.04 -5.93 -15.26
C LEU A 230 -1.07 -5.14 -14.56
N ILE A 231 -0.80 -3.88 -14.21
CA ILE A 231 -1.76 -3.04 -13.52
C ILE A 231 -2.01 -1.72 -14.25
N ALA A 232 -3.24 -1.25 -14.13
CA ALA A 232 -3.64 0.10 -14.51
C ALA A 232 -4.35 0.73 -13.31
N ARG A 233 -3.92 1.90 -12.87
CA ARG A 233 -4.44 2.62 -11.71
C ARG A 233 -4.97 3.96 -12.08
N TYR A 234 -6.04 4.34 -11.45
CA TYR A 234 -6.60 5.66 -11.45
C TYR A 234 -6.60 6.20 -10.03
N HIS A 235 -6.24 7.46 -9.87
CA HIS A 235 -6.31 8.19 -8.61
C HIS A 235 -6.92 9.58 -8.83
N TYR A 236 -7.87 9.92 -7.97
CA TYR A 236 -8.42 11.26 -7.84
C TYR A 236 -8.41 11.65 -6.38
N GLY A 237 -7.81 12.77 -6.05
CA GLY A 237 -7.78 13.27 -4.70
C GLY A 237 -6.43 13.80 -4.27
N TYR A 238 -6.25 13.91 -2.98
CA TYR A 238 -4.97 14.27 -2.39
C TYR A 238 -4.05 13.06 -2.40
N ASP A 239 -2.79 13.30 -2.71
CA ASP A 239 -1.81 12.24 -2.77
C ASP A 239 -1.38 11.79 -1.37
N GLU A 240 -1.12 10.49 -1.18
CA GLU A 240 -0.57 9.92 0.05
C GLU A 240 0.78 10.55 0.45
N TYR A 241 1.45 11.15 -0.51
CA TYR A 241 2.78 11.75 -0.38
C TYR A 241 2.79 13.12 0.28
N GLN A 242 1.67 13.64 0.66
CA GLN A 242 1.56 14.99 1.21
C GLN A 242 2.06 15.14 2.65
N LEU A 243 2.69 14.12 3.19
CA LEU A 243 3.57 14.30 4.36
C LEU A 243 4.67 15.36 4.10
N GLU A 244 4.98 15.66 2.85
CA GLU A 244 6.07 16.57 2.49
C GLU A 244 5.66 18.03 2.32
N SER A 245 4.42 18.30 1.99
CA SER A 245 4.04 19.60 1.46
C SER A 245 3.45 20.57 2.49
N ALA A 246 4.13 20.82 3.60
CA ALA A 246 3.72 21.94 4.46
C ALA A 246 4.04 23.32 3.85
N THR A 247 4.90 23.39 2.82
CA THR A 247 5.37 24.65 2.20
C THR A 247 4.89 24.89 0.78
N GLU A 248 4.58 23.85 0.03
CA GLU A 248 4.24 23.98 -1.41
C GLU A 248 2.74 23.91 -1.72
N GLY A 249 1.88 23.83 -0.72
CA GLY A 249 0.44 23.67 -0.92
C GLY A 249 0.06 22.23 -1.28
N VAL A 250 -1.17 21.87 -0.95
CA VAL A 250 -1.71 20.54 -1.18
C VAL A 250 -2.38 20.51 -2.55
N PHE A 251 -1.82 19.72 -3.47
CA PHE A 251 -2.35 19.64 -4.83
C PHE A 251 -3.34 18.49 -4.96
N LEU A 252 -4.48 18.79 -5.57
CA LEU A 252 -5.43 17.79 -6.01
C LEU A 252 -4.84 17.09 -7.26
N LYS A 253 -4.66 15.79 -7.17
CA LYS A 253 -4.18 14.98 -8.28
C LYS A 253 -5.29 14.22 -8.97
N HIS A 254 -5.17 14.09 -10.26
CA HIS A 254 -6.03 13.30 -11.13
C HIS A 254 -5.11 12.56 -12.10
N MET A 255 -4.78 11.32 -11.75
CA MET A 255 -3.69 10.57 -12.41
C MET A 255 -4.16 9.20 -12.92
N VAL A 256 -3.64 8.80 -14.06
CA VAL A 256 -3.66 7.40 -14.51
C VAL A 256 -2.24 6.87 -14.54
N ARG A 257 -2.02 5.67 -13.98
CA ARG A 257 -0.73 5.00 -13.95
C ARG A 257 -0.83 3.59 -14.51
N PHE A 258 0.21 3.16 -15.21
CA PHE A 258 0.34 1.81 -15.75
C PHE A 258 1.65 1.20 -15.29
N GLY A 259 1.67 -0.10 -15.06
CA GLY A 259 2.88 -0.76 -14.64
C GLY A 259 2.74 -2.22 -14.31
N LEU A 260 3.67 -2.70 -13.52
CA LEU A 260 3.77 -4.09 -13.09
C LEU A 260 3.67 -4.17 -11.57
N ALA A 261 3.05 -5.23 -11.10
CA ALA A 261 2.90 -5.49 -9.67
C ALA A 261 3.19 -6.93 -9.30
N VAL A 262 3.75 -7.09 -8.12
CA VAL A 262 3.86 -8.37 -7.40
C VAL A 262 2.93 -8.30 -6.21
N GLN A 263 1.90 -9.13 -6.22
CA GLN A 263 0.88 -9.12 -5.17
C GLN A 263 1.15 -10.22 -4.14
N PRO A 264 0.76 -10.02 -2.86
CA PRO A 264 0.76 -11.10 -1.88
C PRO A 264 -0.08 -12.27 -2.38
N SER A 265 0.42 -13.50 -2.23
CA SER A 265 -0.28 -14.72 -2.64
C SER A 265 -1.61 -14.92 -1.90
N ILE A 266 -1.73 -14.34 -0.72
CA ILE A 266 -2.92 -14.43 0.12
C ILE A 266 -3.62 -13.07 0.15
N LEU A 267 -4.81 -12.99 -0.47
CA LEU A 267 -5.63 -11.75 -0.47
C LEU A 267 -6.02 -11.28 0.93
N SER A 268 -6.06 -12.19 1.92
CA SER A 268 -6.36 -11.84 3.31
C SER A 268 -5.37 -10.85 3.92
N HIS A 269 -4.14 -10.87 3.44
CA HIS A 269 -3.09 -9.96 3.91
C HIS A 269 -2.91 -8.75 2.99
N LYS A 270 -3.62 -8.72 1.84
CA LYS A 270 -3.56 -7.57 0.94
C LYS A 270 -4.29 -6.40 1.59
N LEU A 271 -3.54 -5.40 1.98
CA LEU A 271 -4.07 -4.07 2.27
C LEU A 271 -4.24 -3.35 0.93
N PHE A 272 -5.45 -2.91 0.66
CA PHE A 272 -5.78 -2.18 -0.57
C PHE A 272 -5.44 -0.68 -0.49
N PHE A 273 -4.56 -0.29 0.45
CA PHE A 273 -4.13 1.10 0.61
C PHE A 273 -2.62 1.21 0.83
#